data_31455e7891fe2eafb242342ad97dd6df
#
_entry.id   31455e7891fe2eafb242342ad97dd6df
#
_cell.length_a   1.000
_cell.length_b   1.000
_cell.length_c   1.000
_cell.angle_alpha   90.00
_cell.angle_beta   90.00
_cell.angle_gamma   90.00
#
_symmetry.space_group_name_H-M   'P 1'
#
loop_
_entity.id
_entity.type
_entity.pdbx_description
1 polymer ?
#
loop_
_entity_poly.entity_id
_entity_poly.type
_entity_poly.pdbx_seq_one_letter_code
_entity_poly.pdbx_strand_id
1 'polypeptide(L)'
;MLRDCSNPAAIITRGPLIVRDIDVLSELALRADLHVTFSIPTVDDEVWRNTEPGTAHPRQRLRAIEKLDAAGIDVGVGMAPILPGLSDRSDRLEAVVKAARDAGATGLWASMLHLKDGTREHFMDVLSKHWPELVSRYERAYWSRAYLPQTFGEATLKEVSRLRRFHEVSDRRRVVLRPPPVPEQLSLLH
;
A
#
# COMPACT_ATOMS: atom_id res chain seq x y z
N MET A 1 -23.04 0.28 -8.70
CA MET A 1 -23.17 -1.13 -8.22
C MET A 1 -22.69 -1.29 -6.78
N LEU A 2 -21.39 -1.25 -6.40
CA LEU A 2 -20.97 -1.39 -4.99
C LEU A 2 -21.61 -0.33 -4.07
N ARG A 3 -21.64 0.93 -4.50
CA ARG A 3 -22.32 2.02 -3.81
C ARG A 3 -23.79 1.72 -3.54
N ASP A 4 -24.49 1.20 -4.55
CA ASP A 4 -25.94 1.02 -4.49
C ASP A 4 -26.33 -0.20 -3.63
N CYS A 5 -25.42 -1.19 -3.53
CA CYS A 5 -25.60 -2.36 -2.69
C CYS A 5 -25.05 -2.19 -1.26
N SER A 6 -24.44 -1.02 -0.95
CA SER A 6 -23.79 -0.77 0.35
C SER A 6 -22.80 -1.86 0.79
N ASN A 7 -22.09 -2.45 -0.17
CA ASN A 7 -21.08 -3.47 0.11
C ASN A 7 -19.77 -2.84 0.57
N PRO A 8 -19.15 -3.34 1.64
CA PRO A 8 -17.78 -2.97 2.00
C PRO A 8 -16.82 -3.19 0.84
N ALA A 9 -15.86 -2.29 0.68
CA ALA A 9 -14.88 -2.37 -0.39
C ALA A 9 -13.47 -2.00 0.09
N ALA A 10 -12.47 -2.79 -0.35
CA ALA A 10 -11.07 -2.48 -0.20
C ALA A 10 -10.43 -2.37 -1.59
N ILE A 11 -9.76 -1.24 -1.86
CA ILE A 11 -9.13 -0.96 -3.13
C ILE A 11 -7.62 -0.84 -2.90
N ILE A 12 -6.81 -1.62 -3.63
CA ILE A 12 -5.36 -1.48 -3.65
C ILE A 12 -4.95 -0.99 -5.04
N THR A 13 -4.22 0.11 -5.09
CA THR A 13 -3.87 0.74 -6.37
C THR A 13 -2.47 1.35 -6.38
N ARG A 14 -1.92 1.59 -7.58
CA ARG A 14 -0.77 2.46 -7.88
C ARG A 14 -1.20 3.65 -8.74
N GLY A 15 -2.47 3.67 -9.17
CA GLY A 15 -3.00 4.64 -10.13
C GLY A 15 -3.63 5.85 -9.44
N PRO A 16 -3.06 7.07 -9.59
CA PRO A 16 -3.65 8.29 -9.03
C PRO A 16 -4.96 8.68 -9.72
N LEU A 17 -5.32 8.04 -10.83
CA LEU A 17 -6.58 8.32 -11.55
C LEU A 17 -7.84 8.00 -10.75
N ILE A 18 -7.74 7.23 -9.68
CA ILE A 18 -8.86 6.94 -8.76
C ILE A 18 -9.51 8.24 -8.21
N VAL A 19 -8.75 9.35 -8.16
CA VAL A 19 -9.29 10.65 -7.70
C VAL A 19 -10.39 11.22 -8.61
N ARG A 20 -10.57 10.69 -9.82
CA ARG A 20 -11.69 11.09 -10.68
C ARG A 20 -13.04 10.64 -10.14
N ASP A 21 -13.04 9.58 -9.36
CA ASP A 21 -14.23 8.91 -8.87
C ASP A 21 -14.49 9.24 -7.37
N ILE A 22 -13.91 10.35 -6.87
CA ILE A 22 -14.02 10.77 -5.45
C ILE A 22 -15.48 10.94 -5.04
N ASP A 23 -16.33 11.47 -5.90
CA ASP A 23 -17.77 11.62 -5.66
C ASP A 23 -18.44 10.28 -5.36
N VAL A 24 -18.21 9.28 -6.21
CA VAL A 24 -18.75 7.93 -6.03
C VAL A 24 -18.16 7.24 -4.81
N LEU A 25 -16.85 7.41 -4.58
CA LEU A 25 -16.16 6.82 -3.44
C LEU A 25 -16.61 7.44 -2.12
N SER A 26 -16.82 8.75 -2.08
CA SER A 26 -17.35 9.44 -0.90
C SER A 26 -18.78 8.99 -0.58
N GLU A 27 -19.64 8.83 -1.58
CA GLU A 27 -20.98 8.29 -1.39
C GLU A 27 -20.94 6.84 -0.87
N LEU A 28 -20.01 6.02 -1.37
CA LEU A 28 -19.83 4.65 -0.86
C LEU A 28 -19.36 4.67 0.60
N ALA A 29 -18.36 5.51 0.93
CA ALA A 29 -17.84 5.64 2.29
C ALA A 29 -18.88 6.06 3.33
N LEU A 30 -19.94 6.78 2.90
CA LEU A 30 -21.07 7.12 3.76
C LEU A 30 -22.02 5.94 4.03
N ARG A 31 -22.01 4.92 3.18
CA ARG A 31 -22.97 3.80 3.21
C ARG A 31 -22.35 2.48 3.65
N ALA A 32 -21.05 2.30 3.41
CA ALA A 32 -20.33 1.07 3.69
C ALA A 32 -18.88 1.37 4.08
N ASP A 33 -18.21 0.39 4.66
CA ASP A 33 -16.78 0.48 4.93
C ASP A 33 -16.00 0.52 3.60
N LEU A 34 -15.26 1.60 3.38
CA LEU A 34 -14.39 1.78 2.22
C LEU A 34 -12.98 2.10 2.69
N HIS A 35 -12.02 1.29 2.25
CA HIS A 35 -10.62 1.56 2.46
C HIS A 35 -9.84 1.56 1.14
N VAL A 36 -9.06 2.62 0.89
CA VAL A 36 -8.20 2.72 -0.29
C VAL A 36 -6.73 2.62 0.17
N THR A 37 -5.96 1.71 -0.42
CA THR A 37 -4.52 1.57 -0.14
C THR A 37 -3.72 1.93 -1.39
N PHE A 38 -2.80 2.88 -1.25
CA PHE A 38 -1.78 3.10 -2.29
C PHE A 38 -0.53 2.29 -2.00
N SER A 39 -0.09 1.50 -3.01
CA SER A 39 1.23 0.84 -2.93
C SER A 39 2.32 1.89 -3.16
N ILE A 40 3.17 2.11 -2.14
CA ILE A 40 4.32 3.02 -2.17
C ILE A 40 5.50 2.30 -1.52
N PRO A 41 6.23 1.45 -2.28
CA PRO A 41 7.39 0.70 -1.77
C PRO A 41 8.56 1.59 -1.37
N THR A 42 8.69 2.73 -2.03
CA THR A 42 9.78 3.69 -1.86
C THR A 42 9.37 5.08 -2.32
N VAL A 43 10.04 6.09 -1.81
CA VAL A 43 10.02 7.47 -2.31
C VAL A 43 11.34 7.87 -2.96
N ASP A 44 12.28 6.94 -3.08
CA ASP A 44 13.56 7.12 -3.78
C ASP A 44 13.31 7.05 -5.30
N ASP A 45 13.72 8.10 -6.01
CA ASP A 45 13.45 8.25 -7.45
C ASP A 45 14.21 7.22 -8.30
N GLU A 46 15.42 6.82 -7.90
CA GLU A 46 16.22 5.85 -8.62
C GLU A 46 15.63 4.44 -8.47
N VAL A 47 15.33 4.06 -7.24
CA VAL A 47 14.73 2.75 -6.96
C VAL A 47 13.38 2.64 -7.65
N TRP A 48 12.50 3.65 -7.53
CA TRP A 48 11.21 3.65 -8.20
C TRP A 48 11.35 3.51 -9.72
N ARG A 49 12.20 4.32 -10.36
CA ARG A 49 12.34 4.34 -11.82
C ARG A 49 12.75 2.98 -12.38
N ASN A 50 13.65 2.29 -11.67
CA ASN A 50 14.20 1.02 -12.14
C ASN A 50 13.35 -0.20 -11.74
N THR A 51 12.59 -0.13 -10.64
CA THR A 51 11.80 -1.28 -10.16
C THR A 51 10.31 -1.20 -10.47
N GLU A 52 9.78 -0.01 -10.78
CA GLU A 52 8.37 0.20 -11.12
C GLU A 52 8.19 1.01 -12.43
N PRO A 53 8.87 0.65 -13.55
CA PRO A 53 8.77 1.39 -14.79
C PRO A 53 7.31 1.45 -15.29
N GLY A 54 6.91 2.59 -15.84
CA GLY A 54 5.55 2.79 -16.37
C GLY A 54 4.46 3.02 -15.32
N THR A 55 4.80 3.03 -14.03
CA THR A 55 3.84 3.35 -12.97
C THR A 55 3.89 4.84 -12.59
N ALA A 56 2.80 5.32 -11.98
CA ALA A 56 2.78 6.70 -11.48
C ALA A 56 3.87 6.93 -10.43
N HIS A 57 4.52 8.09 -10.49
CA HIS A 57 5.54 8.49 -9.53
C HIS A 57 5.01 8.49 -8.08
N PRO A 58 5.78 8.09 -7.05
CA PRO A 58 5.33 8.08 -5.66
C PRO A 58 4.71 9.40 -5.19
N ARG A 59 5.27 10.54 -5.60
CA ARG A 59 4.70 11.86 -5.29
C ARG A 59 3.29 12.08 -5.87
N GLN A 60 2.98 11.49 -7.02
CA GLN A 60 1.63 11.57 -7.59
C GLN A 60 0.64 10.70 -6.80
N ARG A 61 1.11 9.54 -6.31
CA ARG A 61 0.33 8.67 -5.43
C ARG A 61 0.04 9.35 -4.08
N LEU A 62 1.03 10.01 -3.48
CA LEU A 62 0.88 10.79 -2.25
C LEU A 62 -0.13 11.94 -2.41
N ARG A 63 -0.05 12.71 -3.51
CA ARG A 63 -1.07 13.74 -3.82
C ARG A 63 -2.47 13.17 -4.01
N ALA A 64 -2.59 11.94 -4.48
CA ALA A 64 -3.89 11.28 -4.57
C ALA A 64 -4.42 10.89 -3.17
N ILE A 65 -3.54 10.46 -2.26
CA ILE A 65 -3.88 10.23 -0.85
C ILE A 65 -4.40 11.52 -0.21
N GLU A 66 -3.69 12.64 -0.34
CA GLU A 66 -4.12 13.96 0.17
C GLU A 66 -5.54 14.34 -0.30
N LYS A 67 -5.85 14.08 -1.56
CA LYS A 67 -7.18 14.38 -2.12
C LYS A 67 -8.28 13.47 -1.57
N LEU A 68 -7.98 12.19 -1.39
CA LEU A 68 -8.94 11.23 -0.84
C LEU A 68 -9.17 11.49 0.66
N ASP A 69 -8.12 11.78 1.42
CA ASP A 69 -8.22 12.15 2.83
C ASP A 69 -9.04 13.43 3.01
N ALA A 70 -8.78 14.47 2.20
CA ALA A 70 -9.56 15.71 2.20
C ALA A 70 -11.05 15.50 1.86
N ALA A 71 -11.37 14.44 1.12
CA ALA A 71 -12.75 14.03 0.82
C ALA A 71 -13.37 13.13 1.89
N GLY A 72 -12.66 12.87 3.00
CA GLY A 72 -13.14 12.03 4.12
C GLY A 72 -13.11 10.52 3.82
N ILE A 73 -12.35 10.10 2.82
CA ILE A 73 -12.19 8.68 2.47
C ILE A 73 -11.02 8.11 3.25
N ASP A 74 -11.23 6.95 3.91
CA ASP A 74 -10.17 6.23 4.61
C ASP A 74 -9.12 5.72 3.62
N VAL A 75 -7.90 6.23 3.74
CA VAL A 75 -6.81 5.91 2.81
C VAL A 75 -5.51 5.57 3.54
N GLY A 76 -4.86 4.51 3.12
CA GLY A 76 -3.61 4.04 3.70
C GLY A 76 -2.50 3.83 2.67
N VAL A 77 -1.31 3.49 3.17
CA VAL A 77 -0.14 3.15 2.37
C VAL A 77 0.26 1.68 2.59
N GLY A 78 0.46 0.96 1.49
CA GLY A 78 1.14 -0.32 1.46
C GLY A 78 2.61 -0.12 1.08
N MET A 79 3.52 -0.18 2.05
CA MET A 79 4.97 -0.24 1.80
C MET A 79 5.34 -1.67 1.38
N ALA A 80 4.91 -2.03 0.18
CA ALA A 80 4.98 -3.39 -0.34
C ALA A 80 5.24 -3.39 -1.86
N PRO A 81 6.34 -4.06 -2.27
CA PRO A 81 7.29 -4.76 -1.44
C PRO A 81 8.45 -3.89 -0.93
N ILE A 82 8.97 -4.18 0.26
CA ILE A 82 10.28 -3.67 0.69
C ILE A 82 11.37 -4.50 0.02
N LEU A 83 12.33 -3.85 -0.61
CA LEU A 83 13.40 -4.43 -1.41
C LEU A 83 14.68 -4.52 -0.59
N PRO A 84 15.19 -5.73 -0.24
CA PRO A 84 16.42 -5.88 0.55
C PRO A 84 17.64 -5.23 -0.09
N GLY A 85 18.30 -4.33 0.65
CA GLY A 85 19.47 -3.58 0.17
C GLY A 85 19.13 -2.33 -0.65
N LEU A 86 17.88 -2.17 -1.10
CA LEU A 86 17.44 -1.04 -1.91
C LEU A 86 16.51 -0.08 -1.14
N SER A 87 15.50 -0.59 -0.45
CA SER A 87 14.55 0.25 0.28
C SER A 87 14.41 -0.10 1.77
N ASP A 88 15.21 -1.04 2.29
CA ASP A 88 15.12 -1.58 3.65
C ASP A 88 15.99 -0.84 4.69
N ARG A 89 16.73 0.20 4.31
CA ARG A 89 17.50 1.03 5.24
C ARG A 89 16.54 1.89 6.07
N SER A 90 16.85 2.11 7.33
CA SER A 90 16.00 2.85 8.28
C SER A 90 15.62 4.24 7.78
N ASP A 91 16.58 4.99 7.20
CA ASP A 91 16.34 6.31 6.61
C ASP A 91 15.35 6.29 5.44
N ARG A 92 15.41 5.25 4.58
CA ARG A 92 14.49 5.06 3.46
C ARG A 92 13.10 4.62 3.91
N LEU A 93 13.03 3.73 4.89
CA LEU A 93 11.77 3.32 5.51
C LEU A 93 11.09 4.51 6.17
N GLU A 94 11.84 5.31 6.93
CA GLU A 94 11.34 6.51 7.60
C GLU A 94 10.81 7.54 6.59
N ALA A 95 11.51 7.74 5.47
CA ALA A 95 11.08 8.67 4.43
C ALA A 95 9.69 8.31 3.87
N VAL A 96 9.39 7.01 3.67
CA VAL A 96 8.05 6.56 3.23
C VAL A 96 7.02 6.77 4.33
N VAL A 97 7.34 6.44 5.59
CA VAL A 97 6.41 6.61 6.73
C VAL A 97 6.06 8.09 6.93
N LYS A 98 7.06 8.98 6.88
CA LYS A 98 6.83 10.44 6.97
C LYS A 98 5.97 10.95 5.82
N ALA A 99 6.30 10.57 4.57
CA ALA A 99 5.54 10.97 3.42
C ALA A 99 4.07 10.50 3.48
N ALA A 100 3.84 9.27 3.96
CA ALA A 100 2.50 8.74 4.17
C ALA A 100 1.72 9.55 5.22
N ARG A 101 2.37 9.87 6.37
CA ARG A 101 1.77 10.71 7.42
C ARG A 101 1.40 12.09 6.88
N ASP A 102 2.35 12.73 6.20
CA ASP A 102 2.20 14.11 5.73
C ASP A 102 1.11 14.22 4.64
N ALA A 103 0.88 13.12 3.89
CA ALA A 103 -0.22 13.01 2.93
C ALA A 103 -1.58 12.65 3.57
N GLY A 104 -1.67 12.48 4.89
CA GLY A 104 -2.93 12.18 5.58
C GLY A 104 -3.30 10.69 5.65
N ALA A 105 -2.36 9.78 5.31
CA ALA A 105 -2.66 8.35 5.39
C ALA A 105 -3.07 7.92 6.81
N THR A 106 -4.19 7.20 6.91
CA THR A 106 -4.76 6.72 8.18
C THR A 106 -4.06 5.49 8.72
N GLY A 107 -3.34 4.76 7.85
CA GLY A 107 -2.59 3.57 8.22
C GLY A 107 -1.48 3.25 7.23
N LEU A 108 -0.54 2.43 7.68
CA LEU A 108 0.52 1.90 6.84
C LEU A 108 0.80 0.46 7.21
N TRP A 109 0.87 -0.42 6.22
CA TRP A 109 1.33 -1.79 6.37
C TRP A 109 2.54 -2.04 5.46
N ALA A 110 3.32 -3.08 5.75
CA ALA A 110 4.51 -3.40 5.00
C ALA A 110 4.67 -4.90 4.79
N SER A 111 5.29 -5.28 3.68
CA SER A 111 5.72 -6.65 3.43
C SER A 111 7.05 -6.66 2.67
N MET A 112 7.83 -7.72 2.90
CA MET A 112 9.06 -7.95 2.16
C MET A 112 8.75 -8.43 0.74
N LEU A 113 9.70 -8.22 -0.17
CA LEU A 113 9.62 -8.74 -1.53
C LEU A 113 9.46 -10.26 -1.55
N HIS A 114 8.59 -10.73 -2.43
CA HIS A 114 8.50 -12.13 -2.81
C HIS A 114 8.72 -12.27 -4.32
N LEU A 115 9.47 -13.28 -4.71
CA LEU A 115 9.90 -13.52 -6.09
C LEU A 115 9.40 -14.90 -6.55
N LYS A 116 8.23 -14.92 -7.18
CA LYS A 116 7.72 -16.10 -7.89
C LYS A 116 8.37 -16.21 -9.27
N ASP A 117 8.26 -17.38 -9.88
CA ASP A 117 8.73 -17.64 -11.24
C ASP A 117 8.12 -16.61 -12.22
N GLY A 118 8.88 -16.20 -13.20
CA GLY A 118 8.55 -15.10 -14.11
C GLY A 118 8.86 -13.71 -13.55
N THR A 119 8.44 -13.43 -12.30
CA THR A 119 8.78 -12.17 -11.62
C THR A 119 10.24 -12.17 -11.17
N ARG A 120 10.76 -13.34 -10.78
CA ARG A 120 12.16 -13.49 -10.35
C ARG A 120 13.12 -13.17 -11.48
N GLU A 121 12.94 -13.77 -12.63
CA GLU A 121 13.82 -13.61 -13.77
C GLU A 121 13.88 -12.15 -14.19
N HIS A 122 12.73 -11.51 -14.32
CA HIS A 122 12.65 -10.10 -14.67
C HIS A 122 13.31 -9.20 -13.61
N PHE A 123 13.05 -9.46 -12.32
CA PHE A 123 13.64 -8.66 -11.24
C PHE A 123 15.16 -8.84 -11.16
N MET A 124 15.67 -10.07 -11.32
CA MET A 124 17.10 -10.36 -11.32
C MET A 124 17.82 -9.72 -12.51
N ASP A 125 17.17 -9.64 -13.68
CA ASP A 125 17.69 -8.91 -14.84
C ASP A 125 17.84 -7.41 -14.54
N VAL A 126 16.80 -6.78 -13.99
CA VAL A 126 16.85 -5.38 -13.55
C VAL A 126 17.92 -5.16 -12.48
N LEU A 127 18.02 -6.08 -11.51
CA LEU A 127 19.00 -6.00 -10.44
C LEU A 127 20.43 -6.10 -10.99
N SER A 128 20.70 -7.03 -11.91
CA SER A 128 22.02 -7.20 -12.52
C SER A 128 22.46 -5.99 -13.33
N LYS A 129 21.51 -5.27 -13.91
CA LYS A 129 21.74 -4.08 -14.72
C LYS A 129 22.03 -2.84 -13.90
N HIS A 130 21.32 -2.66 -12.78
CA HIS A 130 21.35 -1.41 -12.02
C HIS A 130 22.06 -1.52 -10.67
N TRP A 131 22.14 -2.73 -10.07
CA TRP A 131 22.75 -3.01 -8.76
C TRP A 131 23.42 -4.38 -8.76
N PRO A 132 24.45 -4.61 -9.62
CA PRO A 132 25.10 -5.91 -9.79
C PRO A 132 25.69 -6.45 -8.47
N GLU A 133 26.07 -5.59 -7.55
CA GLU A 133 26.61 -5.95 -6.25
C GLU A 133 25.60 -6.66 -5.33
N LEU A 134 24.29 -6.49 -5.61
CA LEU A 134 23.22 -7.12 -4.84
C LEU A 134 22.82 -8.49 -5.38
N VAL A 135 23.20 -8.85 -6.62
CA VAL A 135 22.75 -10.09 -7.29
C VAL A 135 23.02 -11.31 -6.41
N SER A 136 24.27 -11.51 -5.97
CA SER A 136 24.62 -12.67 -5.14
C SER A 136 23.87 -12.72 -3.79
N ARG A 137 23.50 -11.57 -3.24
CA ARG A 137 22.66 -11.51 -2.02
C ARG A 137 21.25 -12.03 -2.30
N TYR A 138 20.66 -11.60 -3.41
CA TYR A 138 19.30 -12.03 -3.80
C TYR A 138 19.27 -13.50 -4.22
N GLU A 139 20.27 -13.99 -4.97
CA GLU A 139 20.39 -15.41 -5.31
C GLU A 139 20.41 -16.29 -4.07
N ARG A 140 21.21 -15.96 -3.07
CA ARG A 140 21.24 -16.71 -1.80
C ARG A 140 19.94 -16.62 -1.02
N ALA A 141 19.34 -15.42 -0.94
CA ALA A 141 18.13 -15.19 -0.17
C ALA A 141 16.90 -15.89 -0.74
N TYR A 142 16.82 -16.00 -2.07
CA TYR A 142 15.67 -16.58 -2.80
C TYR A 142 15.99 -17.89 -3.53
N TRP A 143 17.12 -18.54 -3.20
CA TRP A 143 17.66 -19.70 -3.93
C TRP A 143 16.60 -20.73 -4.40
N SER A 144 15.78 -21.24 -3.50
CA SER A 144 14.78 -22.28 -3.81
C SER A 144 13.36 -21.89 -3.35
N ARG A 145 13.14 -20.62 -3.10
CA ARG A 145 11.89 -20.13 -2.50
C ARG A 145 11.48 -18.78 -3.05
N ALA A 146 10.16 -18.55 -3.11
CA ALA A 146 9.61 -17.28 -3.53
C ALA A 146 9.63 -16.22 -2.41
N TYR A 147 9.63 -16.66 -1.16
CA TYR A 147 9.57 -15.80 0.03
C TYR A 147 10.89 -15.82 0.79
N LEU A 148 11.27 -14.68 1.34
CA LEU A 148 12.38 -14.61 2.29
C LEU A 148 12.07 -15.46 3.52
N PRO A 149 13.10 -16.05 4.17
CA PRO A 149 12.93 -16.61 5.50
C PRO A 149 12.34 -15.56 6.45
N GLN A 150 11.42 -15.97 7.31
CA GLN A 150 10.76 -15.05 8.25
C GLN A 150 11.77 -14.22 9.07
N THR A 151 12.86 -14.84 9.49
CA THR A 151 13.94 -14.19 10.25
C THR A 151 14.69 -13.11 9.47
N PHE A 152 14.71 -13.20 8.13
CA PHE A 152 15.43 -12.23 7.29
C PHE A 152 14.74 -10.86 7.22
N GLY A 153 13.41 -10.84 7.15
CA GLY A 153 12.62 -9.61 7.07
C GLY A 153 12.13 -9.06 8.41
N GLU A 154 12.28 -9.85 9.49
CA GLU A 154 11.69 -9.52 10.78
C GLU A 154 12.22 -8.21 11.37
N ALA A 155 13.53 -7.98 11.29
CA ALA A 155 14.14 -6.74 11.78
C ALA A 155 13.64 -5.51 11.03
N THR A 156 13.53 -5.62 9.69
CA THR A 156 13.00 -4.54 8.84
C THR A 156 11.53 -4.24 9.16
N LEU A 157 10.70 -5.28 9.31
CA LEU A 157 9.28 -5.09 9.64
C LEU A 157 9.07 -4.56 11.07
N LYS A 158 9.92 -4.95 12.02
CA LYS A 158 9.95 -4.37 13.37
C LYS A 158 10.33 -2.89 13.32
N GLU A 159 11.30 -2.52 12.49
CA GLU A 159 11.69 -1.12 12.30
C GLU A 159 10.56 -0.29 11.68
N VAL A 160 9.86 -0.78 10.65
CA VAL A 160 8.66 -0.12 10.12
C VAL A 160 7.61 0.06 11.22
N SER A 161 7.40 -0.95 12.05
CA SER A 161 6.43 -0.88 13.15
C SER A 161 6.83 0.15 14.20
N ARG A 162 8.13 0.30 14.47
CA ARG A 162 8.67 1.34 15.35
C ARG A 162 8.45 2.74 14.77
N LEU A 163 8.80 2.92 13.48
CA LEU A 163 8.64 4.19 12.76
C LEU A 163 7.17 4.62 12.66
N ARG A 164 6.26 3.68 12.39
CA ARG A 164 4.81 3.95 12.39
C ARG A 164 4.32 4.53 13.72
N ARG A 165 4.77 3.95 14.84
CA ARG A 165 4.41 4.46 16.18
C ARG A 165 5.04 5.83 16.44
N PHE A 166 6.31 5.99 16.09
CA PHE A 166 7.06 7.23 16.31
C PHE A 166 6.44 8.41 15.52
N HIS A 167 6.03 8.17 14.29
CA HIS A 167 5.41 9.18 13.42
C HIS A 167 3.87 9.21 13.51
N GLU A 168 3.28 8.48 14.46
CA GLU A 168 1.85 8.44 14.70
C GLU A 168 1.00 8.04 13.46
N VAL A 169 1.55 7.18 12.58
CA VAL A 169 0.83 6.53 11.46
C VAL A 169 0.34 5.16 11.92
N SER A 170 -0.19 5.08 13.12
CA SER A 170 -0.88 3.90 13.61
C SER A 170 -2.28 3.85 13.01
N ASP A 171 -2.87 2.66 13.01
CA ASP A 171 -4.21 2.44 12.48
C ASP A 171 -5.22 3.45 13.06
N ARG A 172 -5.51 4.49 12.30
CA ARG A 172 -6.44 5.57 12.67
C ARG A 172 -7.85 5.28 12.18
N ARG A 173 -8.07 4.10 11.60
CA ARG A 173 -9.39 3.73 11.09
C ARG A 173 -10.41 3.73 12.22
N ARG A 174 -11.35 4.64 12.13
CA ARG A 174 -12.57 4.56 12.89
C ARG A 174 -13.54 3.73 12.06
N VAL A 175 -13.56 2.43 12.26
CA VAL A 175 -14.57 1.55 11.68
C VAL A 175 -15.89 1.88 12.37
N VAL A 176 -16.65 2.79 11.79
CA VAL A 176 -18.05 2.98 12.13
C VAL A 176 -18.82 1.98 11.27
N LEU A 177 -18.97 0.75 11.77
CA LEU A 177 -19.91 -0.20 11.18
C LEU A 177 -21.31 0.38 11.36
N ARG A 178 -21.83 1.00 10.30
CA ARG A 178 -23.27 1.31 10.24
C ARG A 178 -23.97 -0.01 9.92
N PRO A 179 -24.93 -0.46 10.74
CA PRO A 179 -25.71 -1.62 10.37
C PRO A 179 -26.37 -1.34 9.00
N PRO A 180 -26.46 -2.34 8.11
CA PRO A 180 -27.19 -2.18 6.86
C PRO A 180 -28.58 -1.66 7.20
N PRO A 181 -29.16 -0.77 6.36
CA PRO A 181 -30.54 -0.35 6.56
C PRO A 181 -31.43 -1.58 6.65
N VAL A 182 -32.21 -1.68 7.71
CA VAL A 182 -33.15 -2.78 7.88
C VAL A 182 -34.03 -2.79 6.62
N PRO A 183 -34.08 -3.90 5.85
CA PRO A 183 -34.94 -3.97 4.70
C PRO A 183 -36.39 -3.64 5.16
N GLU A 184 -37.02 -2.66 4.54
CA GLU A 184 -38.44 -2.43 4.76
C GLU A 184 -39.17 -3.73 4.41
N GLN A 185 -39.66 -4.42 5.42
CA GLN A 185 -40.45 -5.62 5.20
C GLN A 185 -41.77 -5.19 4.55
N LEU A 186 -41.79 -5.31 3.23
CA LEU A 186 -43.05 -5.09 2.50
C LEU A 186 -44.06 -6.06 3.10
N SER A 187 -45.08 -5.51 3.77
CA SER A 187 -46.18 -6.29 4.31
C SER A 187 -46.93 -6.91 3.13
N LEU A 188 -46.84 -8.21 2.97
CA LEU A 188 -47.59 -9.00 2.00
C LEU A 188 -48.99 -9.37 2.53
N LEU A 189 -49.49 -8.66 3.55
CA LEU A 189 -50.79 -8.91 4.13
C LEU A 189 -51.77 -7.80 3.68
N HIS A 190 -52.46 -8.08 2.59
CA HIS A 190 -53.82 -7.63 2.30
C HIS A 190 -54.63 -8.80 1.77
#